data_1e669f8a90cab69e260bd6a11bbe62bb
#
_entry.id   1e669f8a90cab69e260bd6a11bbe62bb
#
_cell.length_a   1.000
_cell.length_b   1.000
_cell.length_c   1.000
_cell.angle_alpha   90.00
_cell.angle_beta   90.00
_cell.angle_gamma   90.00
#
_symmetry.space_group_name_H-M   'P 1'
#
loop_
_entity.id
_entity.type
_entity.pdbx_description
1 polymer ?
#
loop_
_entity_poly.entity_id
_entity_poly.type
_entity_poly.pdbx_seq_one_letter_code
_entity_poly.pdbx_strand_id
1 'polypeptide(L)'
;MPIIDAHIHAYPPEVFADPIKWGAAHREPWFTYCVAPPHQPTLQGWATTDQLLRDMDAAGVDQVVMLGWYWENQDTCDLQNGWFIDWHRAHPDRIQAFAAVNPATGPRALAALDRALDAGLIGVGELCPQAQGGHLNDDNWNRVFALAAARGVPVNLHVTDPLAITPGSCAKPTPLEPYVEMIKAHQATTFILAHWGGGIPFYELNPRLRPLFKNVYYDTAASPLLYDHSVYRHVTDMIGAERILWGTDYPLFTHPKIAEDVTFQRDLDDARSERAALTPGELDLILGGNAARLLRL
;
A
#
# COMPACT_ATOMS: atom_id res chain seq x y z
N MET A 1 8.88 12.31 -16.69
CA MET A 1 7.65 12.31 -15.88
C MET A 1 8.04 12.30 -14.41
N PRO A 2 7.17 12.78 -13.48
CA PRO A 2 7.49 12.71 -12.06
C PRO A 2 7.61 11.24 -11.62
N ILE A 3 8.50 10.98 -10.65
CA ILE A 3 8.62 9.69 -9.97
C ILE A 3 7.77 9.78 -8.71
N ILE A 4 6.76 8.93 -8.61
CA ILE A 4 5.78 8.92 -7.52
C ILE A 4 5.76 7.52 -6.91
N ASP A 5 6.14 7.43 -5.64
CA ASP A 5 5.97 6.20 -4.87
C ASP A 5 4.54 6.15 -4.34
N ALA A 6 3.76 5.20 -4.86
CA ALA A 6 2.33 5.07 -4.54
C ALA A 6 2.03 4.26 -3.27
N HIS A 7 3.07 3.75 -2.57
CA HIS A 7 2.90 2.90 -1.40
C HIS A 7 4.10 2.99 -0.45
N ILE A 8 3.97 3.85 0.56
CA ILE A 8 4.90 3.92 1.69
C ILE A 8 4.14 3.95 3.01
N HIS A 9 4.84 3.64 4.10
CA HIS A 9 4.37 3.83 5.47
C HIS A 9 5.25 4.85 6.21
N ALA A 10 4.65 5.62 7.11
CA ALA A 10 5.39 6.58 7.92
C ALA A 10 4.82 6.66 9.34
N TYR A 11 5.72 6.86 10.29
CA TYR A 11 5.40 6.91 11.70
C TYR A 11 6.17 8.04 12.40
N PRO A 12 5.59 8.73 13.39
CA PRO A 12 6.32 9.71 14.18
C PRO A 12 7.28 9.01 15.16
N PRO A 13 8.29 9.75 15.67
CA PRO A 13 9.31 9.18 16.58
C PRO A 13 8.77 8.47 17.81
N GLU A 14 7.62 8.91 18.34
CA GLU A 14 7.02 8.27 19.51
C GLU A 14 6.57 6.83 19.27
N VAL A 15 6.28 6.44 18.01
CA VAL A 15 5.92 5.06 17.64
C VAL A 15 7.15 4.17 17.68
N PHE A 16 8.26 4.60 17.07
CA PHE A 16 9.43 3.75 16.90
C PHE A 16 10.51 3.91 17.97
N ALA A 17 10.37 4.85 18.91
CA ALA A 17 11.23 4.91 20.08
C ALA A 17 11.13 3.64 20.96
N ASP A 18 9.94 3.07 21.06
CA ASP A 18 9.66 1.76 21.68
C ASP A 18 8.38 1.19 21.06
N PRO A 19 8.46 0.58 19.87
CA PRO A 19 7.28 0.16 19.12
C PRO A 19 6.47 -0.93 19.81
N ILE A 20 7.12 -1.77 20.62
CA ILE A 20 6.44 -2.81 21.39
C ILE A 20 5.56 -2.18 22.49
N LYS A 21 6.16 -1.25 23.25
CA LYS A 21 5.44 -0.53 24.32
C LYS A 21 4.32 0.34 23.74
N TRP A 22 4.59 1.00 22.62
CA TRP A 22 3.61 1.83 21.94
C TRP A 22 2.41 0.99 21.45
N GLY A 23 2.67 -0.13 20.75
CA GLY A 23 1.64 -1.04 20.28
C GLY A 23 0.80 -1.64 21.42
N ALA A 24 1.44 -2.02 22.52
CA ALA A 24 0.74 -2.51 23.72
C ALA A 24 -0.15 -1.43 24.34
N ALA A 25 0.33 -0.19 24.45
CA ALA A 25 -0.43 0.94 25.01
C ALA A 25 -1.67 1.29 24.17
N HIS A 26 -1.58 1.13 22.85
CA HIS A 26 -2.67 1.38 21.91
C HIS A 26 -3.52 0.13 21.62
N ARG A 27 -3.17 -1.01 22.22
CA ARG A 27 -3.86 -2.30 22.00
C ARG A 27 -3.86 -2.72 20.54
N GLU A 28 -2.65 -2.66 19.92
CA GLU A 28 -2.38 -3.04 18.52
C GLU A 28 -1.50 -4.31 18.49
N PRO A 29 -2.04 -5.49 18.83
CA PRO A 29 -1.27 -6.73 18.89
C PRO A 29 -0.72 -7.16 17.53
N TRP A 30 -1.43 -6.91 16.43
CA TRP A 30 -0.92 -7.22 15.09
C TRP A 30 0.31 -6.36 14.74
N PHE A 31 0.26 -5.07 15.00
CA PHE A 31 1.41 -4.18 14.84
C PHE A 31 2.60 -4.68 15.68
N THR A 32 2.37 -4.96 16.97
CA THR A 32 3.42 -5.48 17.87
C THR A 32 4.04 -6.76 17.32
N TYR A 33 3.23 -7.67 16.79
CA TYR A 33 3.71 -8.91 16.15
C TYR A 33 4.54 -8.63 14.89
N CYS A 34 4.16 -7.66 14.07
CA CYS A 34 4.88 -7.34 12.84
C CYS A 34 6.23 -6.66 13.11
N VAL A 35 6.29 -5.74 14.07
CA VAL A 35 7.52 -5.01 14.38
C VAL A 35 8.50 -5.79 15.25
N ALA A 36 8.03 -6.83 15.95
CA ALA A 36 8.83 -7.69 16.83
C ALA A 36 8.39 -9.15 16.72
N PRO A 37 8.54 -9.79 15.56
CA PRO A 37 8.17 -11.19 15.37
C PRO A 37 9.02 -12.10 16.29
N PRO A 38 8.40 -13.09 16.98
CA PRO A 38 9.05 -13.79 18.08
C PRO A 38 10.20 -14.74 17.67
N HIS A 39 10.30 -15.08 16.38
CA HIS A 39 11.22 -16.14 15.96
C HIS A 39 12.13 -15.75 14.78
N GLN A 40 12.12 -14.49 14.37
CA GLN A 40 12.87 -14.00 13.23
C GLN A 40 13.14 -12.50 13.31
N PRO A 41 14.18 -11.96 12.66
CA PRO A 41 14.38 -10.51 12.56
C PRO A 41 13.18 -9.86 11.88
N THR A 42 12.80 -8.67 12.36
CA THR A 42 11.80 -7.85 11.67
C THR A 42 12.37 -7.28 10.37
N LEU A 43 11.50 -7.09 9.39
CA LEU A 43 11.79 -6.32 8.18
C LEU A 43 11.40 -4.84 8.33
N GLN A 44 10.77 -4.46 9.46
CA GLN A 44 10.34 -3.10 9.70
C GLN A 44 11.55 -2.17 9.89
N GLY A 45 11.68 -1.21 8.98
CA GLY A 45 12.55 -0.04 9.13
C GLY A 45 11.78 1.15 9.69
N TRP A 46 12.50 2.22 10.03
CA TRP A 46 11.94 3.44 10.59
C TRP A 46 12.57 4.66 9.97
N ALA A 47 11.77 5.68 9.70
CA ALA A 47 12.23 6.96 9.22
C ALA A 47 11.34 8.09 9.75
N THR A 48 11.96 9.20 10.12
CA THR A 48 11.25 10.45 10.37
C THR A 48 10.83 11.08 9.03
N THR A 49 9.88 12.01 9.08
CA THR A 49 9.49 12.78 7.86
C THR A 49 10.69 13.51 7.24
N ASP A 50 11.60 14.06 8.06
CA ASP A 50 12.81 14.70 7.55
C ASP A 50 13.76 13.70 6.87
N GLN A 51 13.85 12.47 7.39
CA GLN A 51 14.65 11.42 6.75
C GLN A 51 14.00 10.99 5.43
N LEU A 52 12.69 10.77 5.44
CA LEU A 52 11.93 10.46 4.23
C LEU A 52 12.19 11.48 3.12
N LEU A 53 12.09 12.77 3.40
CA LEU A 53 12.33 13.83 2.40
C LEU A 53 13.77 13.81 1.87
N ARG A 54 14.77 13.59 2.74
CA ARG A 54 16.17 13.44 2.30
C ARG A 54 16.37 12.21 1.41
N ASP A 55 15.75 11.08 1.75
CA ASP A 55 15.86 9.85 0.96
C ASP A 55 15.16 10.00 -0.39
N MET A 56 14.02 10.68 -0.44
CA MET A 56 13.36 11.06 -1.69
C MET A 56 14.26 11.93 -2.56
N ASP A 57 14.89 12.99 -1.99
CA ASP A 57 15.78 13.88 -2.73
C ASP A 57 17.00 13.13 -3.26
N ALA A 58 17.58 12.23 -2.46
CA ALA A 58 18.74 11.43 -2.86
C ALA A 58 18.45 10.49 -4.03
N ALA A 59 17.22 9.95 -4.11
CA ALA A 59 16.81 9.04 -5.16
C ALA A 59 16.07 9.73 -6.34
N GLY A 60 15.77 11.01 -6.22
CA GLY A 60 15.01 11.76 -7.23
C GLY A 60 13.53 11.38 -7.24
N VAL A 61 12.96 10.99 -6.10
CA VAL A 61 11.51 10.74 -5.95
C VAL A 61 10.81 12.07 -5.71
N ASP A 62 9.89 12.42 -6.59
CA ASP A 62 9.20 13.71 -6.53
C ASP A 62 8.10 13.73 -5.46
N GLN A 63 7.31 12.67 -5.39
CA GLN A 63 6.18 12.56 -4.46
C GLN A 63 6.06 11.14 -3.88
N VAL A 64 5.45 11.06 -2.71
CA VAL A 64 5.07 9.79 -2.08
C VAL A 64 3.60 9.81 -1.68
N VAL A 65 2.98 8.62 -1.65
CA VAL A 65 1.65 8.40 -1.09
C VAL A 65 1.81 7.55 0.17
N MET A 66 1.57 8.16 1.33
CA MET A 66 1.57 7.46 2.61
C MET A 66 0.28 6.67 2.75
N LEU A 67 0.40 5.37 2.98
CA LEU A 67 -0.73 4.51 3.30
C LEU A 67 -0.87 4.35 4.80
N GLY A 68 -2.12 4.36 5.27
CA GLY A 68 -2.43 4.05 6.66
C GLY A 68 -2.06 2.61 6.96
N TRP A 69 -1.45 2.37 8.14
CA TRP A 69 -1.34 1.01 8.64
C TRP A 69 -2.74 0.46 8.96
N TYR A 70 -2.92 -0.82 8.82
CA TYR A 70 -4.18 -1.52 9.09
C TYR A 70 -4.41 -1.76 10.60
N TRP A 71 -4.53 -0.65 11.36
CA TRP A 71 -4.76 -0.65 12.80
C TRP A 71 -6.01 -1.42 13.20
N GLU A 72 -5.93 -2.15 14.32
CA GLU A 72 -7.05 -2.90 14.87
C GLU A 72 -8.04 -1.99 15.61
N ASN A 73 -7.60 -0.81 16.05
CA ASN A 73 -8.42 0.17 16.75
C ASN A 73 -8.66 1.43 15.92
N GLN A 74 -9.92 1.87 15.86
CA GLN A 74 -10.27 3.11 15.14
C GLN A 74 -9.63 4.36 15.77
N ASP A 75 -9.39 4.37 17.09
CA ASP A 75 -8.69 5.49 17.75
C ASP A 75 -7.26 5.65 17.23
N THR A 76 -6.57 4.55 16.94
CA THR A 76 -5.24 4.56 16.36
C THR A 76 -5.28 4.98 14.87
N CYS A 77 -6.30 4.56 14.13
CA CYS A 77 -6.55 5.07 12.78
C CYS A 77 -6.74 6.59 12.78
N ASP A 78 -7.57 7.10 13.70
CA ASP A 78 -7.83 8.54 13.82
C ASP A 78 -6.56 9.32 14.19
N LEU A 79 -5.70 8.76 15.05
CA LEU A 79 -4.40 9.32 15.40
C LEU A 79 -3.48 9.40 14.17
N GLN A 80 -3.36 8.32 13.40
CA GLN A 80 -2.54 8.31 12.17
C GLN A 80 -3.07 9.28 11.11
N ASN A 81 -4.37 9.39 10.95
CA ASN A 81 -4.97 10.38 10.06
C ASN A 81 -4.56 11.81 10.45
N GLY A 82 -4.47 12.10 11.76
CA GLY A 82 -3.97 13.39 12.25
C GLY A 82 -2.54 13.66 11.78
N TRP A 83 -1.62 12.71 11.95
CA TRP A 83 -0.23 12.83 11.48
C TRP A 83 -0.16 13.07 9.96
N PHE A 84 -0.91 12.30 9.19
CA PHE A 84 -0.90 12.38 7.72
C PHE A 84 -1.43 13.72 7.21
N ILE A 85 -2.49 14.25 7.83
CA ILE A 85 -3.02 15.56 7.51
C ILE A 85 -1.98 16.65 7.80
N ASP A 86 -1.30 16.58 8.93
CA ASP A 86 -0.28 17.57 9.31
C ASP A 86 0.94 17.51 8.37
N TRP A 87 1.41 16.29 8.02
CA TRP A 87 2.55 16.13 7.10
C TRP A 87 2.20 16.54 5.66
N HIS A 88 1.01 16.19 5.18
CA HIS A 88 0.53 16.67 3.88
C HIS A 88 0.46 18.20 3.84
N ARG A 89 -0.09 18.84 4.85
CA ARG A 89 -0.15 20.31 4.92
C ARG A 89 1.21 20.98 4.98
N ALA A 90 2.17 20.35 5.63
CA ALA A 90 3.55 20.85 5.70
C ALA A 90 4.29 20.70 4.36
N HIS A 91 3.97 19.67 3.57
CA HIS A 91 4.67 19.31 2.33
C HIS A 91 3.69 18.89 1.22
N PRO A 92 2.74 19.76 0.80
CA PRO A 92 1.64 19.36 -0.09
C PRO A 92 2.10 18.90 -1.49
N ASP A 93 3.25 19.39 -1.96
CA ASP A 93 3.82 19.04 -3.26
C ASP A 93 4.68 17.76 -3.21
N ARG A 94 4.94 17.20 -2.01
CA ARG A 94 5.82 16.06 -1.81
C ARG A 94 5.09 14.86 -1.17
N ILE A 95 4.14 15.11 -0.29
CA ILE A 95 3.49 14.10 0.55
C ILE A 95 1.99 14.10 0.30
N GLN A 96 1.50 12.99 -0.21
CA GLN A 96 0.08 12.66 -0.27
C GLN A 96 -0.21 11.52 0.70
N ALA A 97 -1.47 11.33 1.08
CA ALA A 97 -1.79 10.23 1.98
C ALA A 97 -3.21 9.67 1.76
N PHE A 98 -3.37 8.40 2.14
CA PHE A 98 -4.65 7.72 2.23
C PHE A 98 -5.10 7.65 3.70
N ALA A 99 -6.40 7.69 3.90
CA ALA A 99 -7.00 7.59 5.22
C ALA A 99 -6.83 6.18 5.81
N ALA A 100 -6.34 6.12 7.05
CA ALA A 100 -6.41 4.91 7.87
C ALA A 100 -7.81 4.78 8.46
N VAL A 101 -8.46 3.63 8.28
CA VAL A 101 -9.72 3.29 8.95
C VAL A 101 -9.76 1.80 9.27
N ASN A 102 -10.51 1.40 10.29
CA ASN A 102 -10.84 -0.01 10.47
C ASN A 102 -12.31 -0.26 10.09
N PRO A 103 -12.57 -0.84 8.91
CA PRO A 103 -13.92 -1.09 8.42
C PRO A 103 -14.83 -1.85 9.40
N ALA A 104 -14.26 -2.78 10.18
CA ALA A 104 -15.03 -3.56 11.16
C ALA A 104 -15.71 -2.68 12.23
N THR A 105 -15.25 -1.44 12.45
CA THR A 105 -15.84 -0.50 13.40
C THR A 105 -17.11 0.21 12.88
N GLY A 106 -17.50 -0.09 11.64
CA GLY A 106 -18.77 0.34 11.05
C GLY A 106 -18.93 1.86 10.94
N PRO A 107 -19.94 2.48 11.57
CA PRO A 107 -20.20 3.92 11.44
C PRO A 107 -19.01 4.80 11.84
N ARG A 108 -18.16 4.35 12.78
CA ARG A 108 -16.96 5.10 13.19
C ARG A 108 -15.95 5.19 12.04
N ALA A 109 -15.70 4.08 11.34
CA ALA A 109 -14.83 4.06 10.18
C ALA A 109 -15.33 4.98 9.07
N LEU A 110 -16.64 4.97 8.77
CA LEU A 110 -17.23 5.84 7.75
C LEU A 110 -17.08 7.32 8.09
N ALA A 111 -17.37 7.70 9.34
CA ALA A 111 -17.22 9.08 9.79
C ALA A 111 -15.75 9.53 9.78
N ALA A 112 -14.82 8.63 10.13
CA ALA A 112 -13.38 8.91 10.09
C ALA A 112 -12.88 9.08 8.64
N LEU A 113 -13.30 8.21 7.73
CA LEU A 113 -12.96 8.31 6.31
C LEU A 113 -13.45 9.64 5.73
N ASP A 114 -14.71 9.97 5.97
CA ASP A 114 -15.31 11.20 5.42
C ASP A 114 -14.56 12.45 5.91
N ARG A 115 -14.27 12.54 7.22
CA ARG A 115 -13.47 13.64 7.78
C ARG A 115 -12.06 13.71 7.21
N ALA A 116 -11.39 12.56 7.02
CA ALA A 116 -10.03 12.51 6.50
C ALA A 116 -9.98 12.98 5.04
N LEU A 117 -10.95 12.58 4.23
CA LEU A 117 -11.08 13.03 2.84
C LEU A 117 -11.42 14.54 2.76
N ASP A 118 -12.28 15.05 3.65
CA ASP A 118 -12.57 16.51 3.74
C ASP A 118 -11.32 17.31 4.18
N ALA A 119 -10.40 16.69 4.92
CA ALA A 119 -9.14 17.30 5.33
C ALA A 119 -8.03 17.24 4.25
N GLY A 120 -8.28 16.59 3.10
CA GLY A 120 -7.39 16.57 1.94
C GLY A 120 -6.70 15.22 1.67
N LEU A 121 -7.02 14.16 2.43
CA LEU A 121 -6.51 12.83 2.09
C LEU A 121 -7.19 12.30 0.82
N ILE A 122 -6.45 11.55 -0.01
CA ILE A 122 -6.83 11.28 -1.40
C ILE A 122 -7.23 9.82 -1.70
N GLY A 123 -7.36 8.99 -0.67
CA GLY A 123 -7.73 7.58 -0.77
C GLY A 123 -8.02 6.97 0.59
N VAL A 124 -8.21 5.67 0.64
CA VAL A 124 -8.34 4.91 1.89
C VAL A 124 -7.51 3.63 1.82
N GLY A 125 -6.80 3.31 2.89
CA GLY A 125 -5.92 2.13 3.00
C GLY A 125 -4.50 2.51 3.52
N GLU A 126 -3.68 1.55 3.71
CA GLU A 126 -3.83 0.15 3.32
C GLU A 126 -4.83 -0.56 4.27
N LEU A 127 -5.77 -1.32 3.72
CA LEU A 127 -6.72 -2.12 4.50
C LEU A 127 -6.32 -3.59 4.46
N CYS A 128 -6.41 -4.29 5.60
CA CYS A 128 -6.07 -5.70 5.72
C CYS A 128 -7.12 -6.46 6.57
N PRO A 129 -8.01 -7.26 5.95
CA PRO A 129 -9.03 -8.00 6.69
C PRO A 129 -8.47 -8.93 7.77
N GLN A 130 -7.28 -9.49 7.53
CA GLN A 130 -6.63 -10.43 8.45
C GLN A 130 -6.19 -9.78 9.77
N ALA A 131 -5.83 -8.48 9.72
CA ALA A 131 -5.45 -7.69 10.89
C ALA A 131 -6.66 -6.99 11.51
N GLN A 132 -7.51 -6.37 10.68
CA GLN A 132 -8.59 -5.49 11.11
C GLN A 132 -9.89 -6.23 11.46
N GLY A 133 -9.96 -7.53 11.17
CA GLY A 133 -11.13 -8.34 11.41
C GLY A 133 -12.23 -8.19 10.36
N GLY A 134 -13.13 -9.15 10.33
CA GLY A 134 -14.21 -9.22 9.33
C GLY A 134 -13.79 -9.85 8.01
N HIS A 135 -14.67 -9.73 7.04
CA HIS A 135 -14.48 -10.25 5.69
C HIS A 135 -14.75 -9.15 4.66
N LEU A 136 -14.08 -9.21 3.51
CA LEU A 136 -14.22 -8.22 2.44
C LEU A 136 -15.66 -8.02 1.93
N ASN A 137 -16.54 -8.99 2.19
CA ASN A 137 -17.95 -8.95 1.80
C ASN A 137 -18.89 -8.58 2.96
N ASP A 138 -18.38 -8.23 4.14
CA ASP A 138 -19.19 -7.78 5.27
C ASP A 138 -19.80 -6.39 4.99
N ASP A 139 -20.99 -6.13 5.52
CA ASP A 139 -21.70 -4.87 5.31
C ASP A 139 -20.87 -3.62 5.65
N ASN A 140 -20.09 -3.68 6.72
CA ASN A 140 -19.27 -2.55 7.14
C ASN A 140 -18.13 -2.26 6.13
N TRP A 141 -17.48 -3.32 5.61
CA TRP A 141 -16.47 -3.22 4.56
C TRP A 141 -17.09 -2.68 3.26
N ASN A 142 -18.23 -3.23 2.86
CA ASN A 142 -19.00 -2.79 1.68
C ASN A 142 -19.35 -1.30 1.74
N ARG A 143 -19.70 -0.79 2.91
CA ARG A 143 -20.01 0.65 3.12
C ARG A 143 -18.76 1.53 2.94
N VAL A 144 -17.60 1.10 3.40
CA VAL A 144 -16.34 1.83 3.17
C VAL A 144 -16.02 1.88 1.68
N PHE A 145 -16.15 0.78 0.95
CA PHE A 145 -15.94 0.74 -0.50
C PHE A 145 -16.94 1.63 -1.25
N ALA A 146 -18.20 1.60 -0.85
CA ALA A 146 -19.25 2.45 -1.43
C ALA A 146 -18.99 3.95 -1.18
N LEU A 147 -18.53 4.32 0.02
CA LEU A 147 -18.16 5.69 0.34
C LEU A 147 -16.95 6.15 -0.48
N ALA A 148 -15.90 5.35 -0.59
CA ALA A 148 -14.74 5.63 -1.43
C ALA A 148 -15.14 5.86 -2.89
N ALA A 149 -16.01 5.01 -3.44
CA ALA A 149 -16.56 5.17 -4.79
C ALA A 149 -17.36 6.48 -4.94
N ALA A 150 -18.22 6.81 -3.97
CA ALA A 150 -19.02 8.04 -3.98
C ALA A 150 -18.15 9.30 -3.90
N ARG A 151 -17.03 9.24 -3.16
CA ARG A 151 -16.03 10.31 -3.04
C ARG A 151 -15.06 10.34 -4.24
N GLY A 152 -15.09 9.33 -5.12
CA GLY A 152 -14.22 9.21 -6.30
C GLY A 152 -12.74 9.00 -5.95
N VAL A 153 -12.46 8.31 -4.83
CA VAL A 153 -11.12 8.00 -4.35
C VAL A 153 -10.85 6.49 -4.37
N PRO A 154 -9.60 6.05 -4.56
CA PRO A 154 -9.25 4.63 -4.56
C PRO A 154 -9.20 4.03 -3.15
N VAL A 155 -9.31 2.71 -3.12
CA VAL A 155 -9.11 1.86 -1.93
C VAL A 155 -7.85 1.01 -2.17
N ASN A 156 -6.84 1.13 -1.29
CA ASN A 156 -5.69 0.22 -1.28
C ASN A 156 -5.95 -0.93 -0.31
N LEU A 157 -5.63 -2.14 -0.74
CA LEU A 157 -5.84 -3.39 0.00
C LEU A 157 -4.56 -4.20 0.04
N HIS A 158 -4.16 -4.60 1.23
CA HIS A 158 -3.10 -5.59 1.44
C HIS A 158 -3.48 -6.94 0.84
N VAL A 159 -2.66 -7.49 -0.03
CA VAL A 159 -2.88 -8.81 -0.64
C VAL A 159 -1.58 -9.60 -0.65
N THR A 160 -1.40 -10.44 0.34
CA THR A 160 -0.26 -11.37 0.33
C THR A 160 -0.57 -12.55 -0.61
N ASP A 161 0.44 -13.02 -1.31
CA ASP A 161 0.35 -14.22 -2.14
C ASP A 161 -0.08 -15.45 -1.29
N PRO A 162 -0.93 -16.34 -1.83
CA PRO A 162 -1.42 -17.52 -1.10
C PRO A 162 -0.33 -18.49 -0.63
N LEU A 163 0.85 -18.40 -1.23
CA LEU A 163 2.00 -19.25 -0.92
C LEU A 163 3.09 -18.47 -0.18
N ALA A 164 2.82 -17.22 0.24
CA ALA A 164 3.81 -16.32 0.81
C ALA A 164 4.57 -16.97 1.98
N ILE A 165 5.87 -17.11 1.81
CA ILE A 165 6.80 -17.60 2.82
C ILE A 165 7.99 -16.65 2.82
N THR A 166 7.80 -15.43 3.34
CA THR A 166 8.87 -14.44 3.44
C THR A 166 9.41 -14.42 4.85
N PRO A 167 10.65 -14.89 5.09
CA PRO A 167 11.27 -14.80 6.40
C PRO A 167 11.33 -13.32 6.87
N GLY A 168 10.97 -13.07 8.12
CA GLY A 168 10.94 -11.71 8.68
C GLY A 168 9.62 -10.96 8.46
N SER A 169 8.73 -11.45 7.62
CA SER A 169 7.41 -10.88 7.40
C SER A 169 6.38 -11.38 8.43
N CYS A 170 5.46 -10.51 8.82
CA CYS A 170 4.25 -10.88 9.56
C CYS A 170 3.10 -11.29 8.62
N ALA A 171 3.28 -11.15 7.32
CA ALA A 171 2.28 -11.49 6.33
C ALA A 171 1.86 -12.97 6.42
N LYS A 172 0.56 -13.20 6.30
CA LYS A 172 -0.02 -14.55 6.24
C LYS A 172 -0.55 -14.80 4.83
N PRO A 173 -0.49 -16.06 4.36
CA PRO A 173 -1.09 -16.41 3.07
C PRO A 173 -2.51 -15.89 2.94
N THR A 174 -2.83 -15.22 1.85
CA THR A 174 -4.13 -14.60 1.62
C THR A 174 -4.92 -15.39 0.58
N PRO A 175 -6.13 -15.89 0.89
CA PRO A 175 -7.02 -16.44 -0.12
C PRO A 175 -7.41 -15.36 -1.13
N LEU A 176 -7.26 -15.63 -2.42
CA LEU A 176 -7.53 -14.63 -3.47
C LEU A 176 -9.03 -14.55 -3.86
N GLU A 177 -9.78 -15.63 -3.66
CA GLU A 177 -11.21 -15.69 -4.01
C GLU A 177 -12.04 -14.56 -3.39
N PRO A 178 -11.92 -14.23 -2.08
CA PRO A 178 -12.68 -13.13 -1.49
C PRO A 178 -12.42 -11.76 -2.15
N TYR A 179 -11.20 -11.51 -2.63
CA TYR A 179 -10.88 -10.26 -3.36
C TYR A 179 -11.56 -10.22 -4.72
N VAL A 180 -11.61 -11.35 -5.44
CA VAL A 180 -12.30 -11.44 -6.74
C VAL A 180 -13.81 -11.22 -6.55
N GLU A 181 -14.43 -11.82 -5.54
CA GLU A 181 -15.86 -11.63 -5.24
C GLU A 181 -16.16 -10.17 -4.81
N MET A 182 -15.31 -9.56 -3.99
CA MET A 182 -15.41 -8.14 -3.64
C MET A 182 -15.33 -7.24 -4.88
N ILE A 183 -14.34 -7.45 -5.75
CA ILE A 183 -14.18 -6.67 -6.99
C ILE A 183 -15.41 -6.79 -7.86
N LYS A 184 -15.97 -8.00 -7.99
CA LYS A 184 -17.19 -8.27 -8.75
C LYS A 184 -18.40 -7.53 -8.18
N ALA A 185 -18.52 -7.42 -6.85
CA ALA A 185 -19.59 -6.72 -6.17
C ALA A 185 -19.46 -5.18 -6.25
N HIS A 186 -18.24 -4.64 -6.35
CA HIS A 186 -17.94 -3.22 -6.24
C HIS A 186 -17.33 -2.62 -7.50
N GLN A 187 -17.96 -2.83 -8.65
CA GLN A 187 -17.46 -2.40 -9.97
C GLN A 187 -17.32 -0.88 -10.15
N ALA A 188 -17.93 -0.06 -9.30
CA ALA A 188 -17.80 1.39 -9.27
C ALA A 188 -16.61 1.87 -8.45
N THR A 189 -16.06 1.02 -7.58
CA THR A 189 -14.90 1.34 -6.73
C THR A 189 -13.62 1.11 -7.50
N THR A 190 -12.66 2.01 -7.37
CA THR A 190 -11.29 1.80 -7.83
C THR A 190 -10.50 1.12 -6.73
N PHE A 191 -9.92 -0.03 -7.02
CA PHE A 191 -9.07 -0.77 -6.09
C PHE A 191 -7.61 -0.71 -6.53
N ILE A 192 -6.71 -0.57 -5.56
CA ILE A 192 -5.28 -0.81 -5.70
C ILE A 192 -4.98 -2.05 -4.85
N LEU A 193 -4.54 -3.12 -5.47
CA LEU A 193 -4.15 -4.34 -4.77
C LEU A 193 -2.64 -4.31 -4.56
N ALA A 194 -2.22 -4.21 -3.31
CA ALA A 194 -0.83 -4.15 -2.93
C ALA A 194 -0.06 -5.43 -3.30
N HIS A 195 1.26 -5.32 -3.43
CA HIS A 195 2.17 -6.46 -3.61
C HIS A 195 1.82 -7.31 -4.84
N TRP A 196 1.64 -6.66 -5.99
CA TRP A 196 1.24 -7.33 -7.23
C TRP A 196 -0.10 -8.08 -7.12
N GLY A 197 -0.95 -7.69 -6.15
CA GLY A 197 -2.23 -8.34 -5.89
C GLY A 197 -2.12 -9.82 -5.55
N GLY A 198 -0.99 -10.26 -4.98
CA GLY A 198 -0.77 -11.65 -4.59
C GLY A 198 -0.88 -12.65 -5.76
N GLY A 199 -0.63 -12.22 -7.00
CA GLY A 199 -0.72 -13.07 -8.19
C GLY A 199 -2.07 -13.01 -8.92
N ILE A 200 -3.02 -12.18 -8.49
CA ILE A 200 -4.30 -11.96 -9.19
C ILE A 200 -4.13 -11.61 -10.69
N PRO A 201 -3.10 -10.84 -11.14
CA PRO A 201 -2.89 -10.53 -12.55
C PRO A 201 -2.90 -11.75 -13.47
N PHE A 202 -2.42 -12.91 -13.00
CA PHE A 202 -2.46 -14.14 -13.80
C PHE A 202 -3.89 -14.55 -14.20
N TYR A 203 -4.86 -14.32 -13.33
CA TYR A 203 -6.25 -14.70 -13.60
C TYR A 203 -6.95 -13.77 -14.57
N GLU A 204 -6.41 -12.58 -14.84
CA GLU A 204 -6.89 -11.70 -15.91
C GLU A 204 -6.60 -12.22 -17.31
N LEU A 205 -5.75 -13.21 -17.46
CA LEU A 205 -5.61 -13.95 -18.73
C LEU A 205 -6.89 -14.72 -19.09
N ASN A 206 -7.78 -14.98 -18.13
CA ASN A 206 -9.09 -15.54 -18.41
C ASN A 206 -10.01 -14.44 -18.99
N PRO A 207 -10.44 -14.55 -20.27
CA PRO A 207 -11.24 -13.52 -20.92
C PRO A 207 -12.62 -13.28 -20.29
N ARG A 208 -13.10 -14.20 -19.45
CA ARG A 208 -14.36 -14.04 -18.71
C ARG A 208 -14.15 -13.23 -17.41
N LEU A 209 -12.97 -13.25 -16.83
CA LEU A 209 -12.65 -12.52 -15.59
C LEU A 209 -12.12 -11.12 -15.90
N ARG A 210 -11.30 -10.96 -16.94
CA ARG A 210 -10.66 -9.69 -17.32
C ARG A 210 -11.58 -8.45 -17.25
N PRO A 211 -12.84 -8.47 -17.73
CA PRO A 211 -13.71 -7.30 -17.66
C PRO A 211 -14.04 -6.84 -16.23
N LEU A 212 -13.95 -7.71 -15.22
CA LEU A 212 -14.20 -7.38 -13.83
C LEU A 212 -13.11 -6.46 -13.25
N PHE A 213 -11.89 -6.56 -13.78
CA PHE A 213 -10.71 -5.88 -13.24
C PHE A 213 -10.43 -4.51 -13.89
N LYS A 214 -11.35 -3.96 -14.67
CA LYS A 214 -11.14 -2.69 -15.39
C LYS A 214 -10.77 -1.50 -14.49
N ASN A 215 -11.24 -1.49 -13.22
CA ASN A 215 -10.99 -0.47 -12.22
C ASN A 215 -10.01 -0.98 -11.12
N VAL A 216 -9.20 -1.99 -11.43
CA VAL A 216 -8.23 -2.56 -10.51
C VAL A 216 -6.82 -2.20 -10.98
N TYR A 217 -6.04 -1.65 -10.06
CA TYR A 217 -4.62 -1.36 -10.19
C TYR A 217 -3.82 -2.26 -9.26
N TYR A 218 -2.55 -2.39 -9.52
CA TYR A 218 -1.62 -3.21 -8.73
C TYR A 218 -0.41 -2.37 -8.39
N ASP A 219 0.03 -2.36 -7.15
CA ASP A 219 1.30 -1.73 -6.81
C ASP A 219 2.43 -2.76 -6.69
N THR A 220 3.65 -2.26 -6.71
CA THR A 220 4.87 -3.06 -6.68
C THR A 220 5.49 -3.15 -5.29
N ALA A 221 4.79 -2.71 -4.26
CA ALA A 221 5.29 -2.65 -2.90
C ALA A 221 5.93 -3.97 -2.45
N ALA A 222 7.05 -3.89 -1.77
CA ALA A 222 7.85 -5.02 -1.29
C ALA A 222 8.28 -6.03 -2.39
N SER A 223 8.26 -5.65 -3.67
CA SER A 223 8.57 -6.54 -4.80
C SER A 223 9.86 -7.34 -4.64
N PRO A 224 11.01 -6.76 -4.16
CA PRO A 224 12.26 -7.50 -4.03
C PRO A 224 12.22 -8.63 -3.00
N LEU A 225 11.28 -8.59 -2.06
CA LEU A 225 11.06 -9.66 -1.08
C LEU A 225 10.25 -10.81 -1.64
N LEU A 226 9.41 -10.55 -2.65
CA LEU A 226 8.38 -11.47 -3.11
C LEU A 226 8.76 -12.17 -4.41
N TYR A 227 9.31 -11.42 -5.36
CA TYR A 227 9.48 -11.89 -6.72
C TYR A 227 10.83 -11.49 -7.33
N ASP A 228 11.26 -12.21 -8.35
CA ASP A 228 12.35 -11.80 -9.24
C ASP A 228 11.93 -10.58 -10.06
N HIS A 229 12.85 -9.70 -10.41
CA HIS A 229 12.57 -8.44 -11.13
C HIS A 229 11.88 -8.65 -12.48
N SER A 230 11.94 -9.85 -13.06
CA SER A 230 11.17 -10.20 -14.27
C SER A 230 9.65 -10.13 -14.06
N VAL A 231 9.16 -10.06 -12.82
CA VAL A 231 7.74 -9.84 -12.50
C VAL A 231 7.19 -8.60 -13.20
N TYR A 232 7.98 -7.53 -13.31
CA TYR A 232 7.60 -6.31 -14.03
C TYR A 232 7.18 -6.61 -15.48
N ARG A 233 8.03 -7.33 -16.23
CA ARG A 233 7.70 -7.69 -17.62
C ARG A 233 6.51 -8.61 -17.69
N HIS A 234 6.49 -9.66 -16.86
CA HIS A 234 5.42 -10.66 -16.91
C HIS A 234 4.06 -10.05 -16.58
N VAL A 235 3.95 -9.23 -15.54
CA VAL A 235 2.68 -8.60 -15.19
C VAL A 235 2.28 -7.56 -16.22
N THR A 236 3.23 -6.76 -16.74
CA THR A 236 2.94 -5.80 -17.83
C THR A 236 2.39 -6.51 -19.07
N ASP A 237 2.92 -7.66 -19.45
CA ASP A 237 2.41 -8.45 -20.58
C ASP A 237 0.99 -8.99 -20.33
N MET A 238 0.64 -9.29 -19.09
CA MET A 238 -0.68 -9.83 -18.73
C MET A 238 -1.77 -8.76 -18.71
N ILE A 239 -1.49 -7.58 -18.12
CA ILE A 239 -2.53 -6.60 -17.79
C ILE A 239 -2.34 -5.21 -18.41
N GLY A 240 -1.16 -4.93 -18.99
CA GLY A 240 -0.77 -3.61 -19.48
C GLY A 240 -0.08 -2.79 -18.40
N ALA A 241 0.87 -1.92 -18.82
CA ALA A 241 1.61 -1.04 -17.93
C ALA A 241 0.71 0.00 -17.24
N GLU A 242 -0.43 0.35 -17.85
CA GLU A 242 -1.32 1.45 -17.42
C GLU A 242 -2.01 1.21 -16.08
N ARG A 243 -1.94 -0.01 -15.55
CA ARG A 243 -2.56 -0.39 -14.29
C ARG A 243 -1.58 -0.83 -13.22
N ILE A 244 -0.28 -0.60 -13.44
CA ILE A 244 0.78 -0.87 -12.47
C ILE A 244 1.24 0.46 -11.86
N LEU A 245 1.33 0.52 -10.54
CA LEU A 245 1.82 1.66 -9.78
C LEU A 245 3.13 1.26 -9.09
N TRP A 246 4.17 2.06 -9.28
CA TRP A 246 5.38 1.85 -8.50
C TRP A 246 5.13 2.21 -7.04
N GLY A 247 5.53 1.32 -6.13
CA GLY A 247 5.48 1.45 -4.68
C GLY A 247 6.61 0.65 -4.09
N THR A 248 7.23 1.12 -3.01
CA THR A 248 8.39 0.47 -2.40
C THR A 248 8.07 -0.26 -1.11
N ASP A 249 7.01 0.14 -0.41
CA ASP A 249 6.74 -0.25 0.97
C ASP A 249 7.76 0.35 1.97
N TYR A 250 8.40 1.49 1.58
CA TYR A 250 9.29 2.23 2.47
C TYR A 250 8.59 2.52 3.83
N PRO A 251 9.23 2.37 4.99
CA PRO A 251 10.64 2.08 5.21
C PRO A 251 10.96 0.59 5.48
N LEU A 252 10.31 -0.32 4.78
CA LEU A 252 10.57 -1.76 4.91
C LEU A 252 11.98 -2.10 4.37
N PHE A 253 12.66 -3.06 5.02
CA PHE A 253 13.92 -3.60 4.51
C PHE A 253 13.65 -4.57 3.35
N THR A 254 13.51 -4.03 2.14
CA THR A 254 13.18 -4.81 0.94
C THR A 254 14.35 -5.63 0.40
N HIS A 255 15.59 -5.27 0.78
CA HIS A 255 16.82 -5.96 0.37
C HIS A 255 17.66 -6.48 1.56
N PRO A 256 17.11 -7.27 2.48
CA PRO A 256 17.77 -7.61 3.74
C PRO A 256 19.05 -8.44 3.60
N LYS A 257 19.31 -9.04 2.41
CA LYS A 257 20.53 -9.80 2.11
C LYS A 257 21.67 -8.92 1.59
N ILE A 258 21.38 -7.69 1.17
CA ILE A 258 22.34 -6.82 0.47
C ILE A 258 22.66 -5.58 1.31
N ALA A 259 21.70 -5.07 2.05
CA ALA A 259 21.78 -3.79 2.73
C ALA A 259 21.09 -3.78 4.09
N GLU A 260 21.64 -2.96 4.99
CA GLU A 260 21.10 -2.72 6.33
C GLU A 260 20.31 -1.40 6.41
N ASP A 261 20.28 -0.62 5.32
CA ASP A 261 19.60 0.67 5.20
C ASP A 261 18.41 0.61 4.25
N VAL A 262 17.42 1.44 4.50
CA VAL A 262 16.24 1.62 3.65
C VAL A 262 16.53 2.71 2.62
N THR A 263 16.19 2.47 1.35
CA THR A 263 16.41 3.45 0.29
C THR A 263 15.49 3.20 -0.90
N PHE A 264 15.00 4.30 -1.51
CA PHE A 264 14.24 4.24 -2.76
C PHE A 264 15.09 3.83 -3.97
N GLN A 265 16.41 4.12 -3.93
CA GLN A 265 17.28 3.94 -5.09
C GLN A 265 17.32 2.50 -5.58
N ARG A 266 17.36 1.52 -4.65
CA ARG A 266 17.42 0.10 -5.04
C ARG A 266 16.15 -0.38 -5.72
N ASP A 267 14.99 0.01 -5.21
CA ASP A 267 13.70 -0.34 -5.82
C ASP A 267 13.53 0.34 -7.19
N LEU A 268 14.09 1.55 -7.37
CA LEU A 268 14.17 2.19 -8.69
C LEU A 268 15.12 1.45 -9.64
N ASP A 269 16.28 1.00 -9.16
CA ASP A 269 17.24 0.23 -9.96
C ASP A 269 16.64 -1.11 -10.38
N ASP A 270 15.86 -1.76 -9.53
CA ASP A 270 15.14 -2.99 -9.83
C ASP A 270 14.14 -2.78 -10.97
N ALA A 271 13.32 -1.73 -10.89
CA ALA A 271 12.34 -1.37 -11.93
C ALA A 271 13.01 -1.00 -13.27
N ARG A 272 14.23 -0.44 -13.22
CA ARG A 272 15.05 -0.03 -14.38
C ARG A 272 15.96 -1.14 -14.91
N SER A 273 16.01 -2.27 -14.23
CA SER A 273 16.93 -3.36 -14.57
C SER A 273 16.62 -3.99 -15.92
N GLU A 274 17.64 -4.60 -16.55
CA GLU A 274 17.45 -5.40 -17.77
C GLU A 274 16.48 -6.57 -17.56
N ARG A 275 16.36 -7.07 -16.33
CA ARG A 275 15.42 -8.15 -15.98
C ARG A 275 13.97 -7.68 -15.91
N ALA A 276 13.72 -6.45 -15.50
CA ALA A 276 12.40 -5.84 -15.57
C ALA A 276 11.94 -5.67 -17.02
N ALA A 277 12.87 -5.50 -17.96
CA ALA A 277 12.68 -5.47 -19.40
C ALA A 277 11.54 -4.55 -19.87
N LEU A 278 11.36 -3.41 -19.18
CA LEU A 278 10.35 -2.42 -19.51
C LEU A 278 10.85 -1.48 -20.63
N THR A 279 9.98 -1.14 -21.55
CA THR A 279 10.25 -0.04 -22.48
C THR A 279 10.24 1.31 -21.74
N PRO A 280 10.90 2.36 -22.28
CA PRO A 280 10.88 3.69 -21.65
C PRO A 280 9.46 4.21 -21.37
N GLY A 281 8.51 3.97 -22.27
CA GLY A 281 7.12 4.39 -22.09
C GLY A 281 6.39 3.63 -20.98
N GLU A 282 6.61 2.32 -20.85
CA GLU A 282 6.06 1.51 -19.76
C GLU A 282 6.66 1.93 -18.42
N LEU A 283 7.97 2.17 -18.39
CA LEU A 283 8.67 2.63 -17.20
C LEU A 283 8.14 4.00 -16.72
N ASP A 284 7.96 4.96 -17.63
CA ASP A 284 7.38 6.27 -17.32
C ASP A 284 5.96 6.15 -16.72
N LEU A 285 5.13 5.26 -17.28
CA LEU A 285 3.80 5.00 -16.75
C LEU A 285 3.86 4.43 -15.33
N ILE A 286 4.67 3.40 -15.12
CA ILE A 286 4.76 2.67 -13.86
C ILE A 286 5.36 3.55 -12.76
N LEU A 287 6.47 4.26 -13.03
CA LEU A 287 7.19 5.04 -12.02
C LEU A 287 6.44 6.29 -11.53
N GLY A 288 5.38 6.75 -12.26
CA GLY A 288 4.63 7.90 -11.77
C GLY A 288 3.44 8.31 -12.63
N GLY A 289 3.48 8.07 -13.95
CA GLY A 289 2.40 8.51 -14.84
C GLY A 289 1.03 7.95 -14.48
N ASN A 290 0.98 6.69 -14.04
CA ASN A 290 -0.26 6.08 -13.60
C ASN A 290 -0.75 6.64 -12.26
N ALA A 291 0.17 6.82 -11.29
CA ALA A 291 -0.17 7.41 -10.00
C ALA A 291 -0.67 8.85 -10.18
N ALA A 292 0.03 9.67 -10.95
CA ALA A 292 -0.38 11.05 -11.25
C ALA A 292 -1.79 11.11 -11.86
N ARG A 293 -2.07 10.24 -12.85
CA ARG A 293 -3.38 10.16 -13.49
C ARG A 293 -4.48 9.67 -12.54
N LEU A 294 -4.22 8.59 -11.81
CA LEU A 294 -5.20 7.95 -10.94
C LEU A 294 -5.57 8.83 -9.75
N LEU A 295 -4.56 9.45 -9.13
CA LEU A 295 -4.68 10.22 -7.91
C LEU A 295 -4.86 11.73 -8.17
N ARG A 296 -4.78 12.17 -9.43
CA ARG A 296 -4.92 13.57 -9.86
C ARG A 296 -3.85 14.50 -9.24
N LEU A 297 -2.61 14.02 -9.23
CA LEU A 297 -1.43 14.72 -8.70
C LEU A 297 -0.78 15.62 -9.74
#